data_382c13ac215f4f89e696f6293c9afcd3
#
_entry.id   382c13ac215f4f89e696f6293c9afcd3
#
_cell.length_a   1.000
_cell.length_b   1.000
_cell.length_c   1.000
_cell.angle_alpha   90.00
_cell.angle_beta   90.00
_cell.angle_gamma   90.00
#
_symmetry.space_group_name_H-M   'P 1'
#
loop_
_entity.id
_entity.type
_entity.pdbx_description
1 polymer ?
#
loop_
_entity_poly.entity_id
_entity_poly.type
_entity_poly.pdbx_seq_one_letter_code
_entity_poly.pdbx_strand_id
1 'polypeptide(L)'
;DFTADFGHFSVTGLGIVPSDVSPSEWTKVYSCVTGVFSDGELSALKALRSYQKQLRRHLPLRDEMVMMNTWGDRSQDTKVNEGFCLEEIGKAARLGMTHFQIDDGWQAGKSPNSALAKGTFKNIHDNPDYWTPDPVKYPRGLSPVVEKGRQLGVEVGLWFNPSVQNDFEDWRKDADVLVGLYEKYGIRVFKIDGLAVPSKKAEANLHRLFGNVLERTGNNVMFNLDATAGRRGGYHTFCGYGNIFLENRYTDWGNYYPYQTLRNVWMLSKYVPAERIQVEFLNKWRNADKYEGDPFAPSVYGFDYLFATAMAGQPLAWMEASNLPDEAYDIRPLV
;
A
#
# COMPACT_ATOMS: atom_id res chain seq x y z
N ASP A 1 -8.59 -20.33 9.13
CA ASP A 1 -8.24 -21.64 8.58
C ASP A 1 -9.48 -22.36 8.11
N PHE A 2 -9.38 -23.06 6.99
CA PHE A 2 -10.42 -23.92 6.45
C PHE A 2 -9.89 -25.35 6.40
N THR A 3 -10.62 -26.24 7.01
CA THR A 3 -10.35 -27.69 6.91
C THR A 3 -11.58 -28.37 6.33
N ALA A 4 -11.35 -29.36 5.48
CA ALA A 4 -12.39 -30.23 4.96
C ALA A 4 -12.06 -31.66 5.34
N ASP A 5 -12.97 -32.33 6.05
CA ASP A 5 -12.88 -33.73 6.41
C ASP A 5 -14.26 -34.36 6.33
N PHE A 6 -14.39 -35.49 5.64
CA PHE A 6 -15.65 -36.20 5.47
C PHE A 6 -16.85 -35.35 5.03
N GLY A 7 -16.61 -34.33 4.19
CA GLY A 7 -17.65 -33.41 3.74
C GLY A 7 -18.03 -32.33 4.76
N HIS A 8 -17.26 -32.19 5.82
CA HIS A 8 -17.42 -31.16 6.83
C HIS A 8 -16.47 -29.98 6.56
N PHE A 9 -17.00 -28.74 6.63
CA PHE A 9 -16.19 -27.53 6.60
C PHE A 9 -16.17 -26.89 7.96
N SER A 10 -15.00 -26.70 8.54
CA SER A 10 -14.85 -25.88 9.72
C SER A 10 -14.12 -24.58 9.42
N VAL A 11 -14.65 -23.49 9.97
CA VAL A 11 -14.03 -22.17 9.94
C VAL A 11 -13.54 -21.88 11.34
N THR A 12 -12.22 -21.80 11.50
CA THR A 12 -11.62 -21.47 12.79
C THR A 12 -10.83 -20.17 12.67
N GLY A 13 -10.91 -19.32 13.67
CA GLY A 13 -10.20 -18.05 13.65
C GLY A 13 -9.88 -17.56 15.07
N LEU A 14 -8.82 -16.77 15.15
CA LEU A 14 -8.34 -16.19 16.41
C LEU A 14 -9.02 -14.84 16.72
N GLY A 15 -9.99 -14.41 15.91
CA GLY A 15 -10.57 -13.08 16.02
C GLY A 15 -11.77 -12.97 16.95
N ILE A 16 -12.29 -14.09 17.48
CA ILE A 16 -13.44 -14.10 18.38
C ILE A 16 -13.03 -14.83 19.65
N VAL A 17 -13.18 -14.14 20.77
CA VAL A 17 -12.89 -14.69 22.11
C VAL A 17 -14.18 -14.76 22.92
N PRO A 18 -14.23 -15.52 24.02
CA PRO A 18 -15.48 -15.67 24.81
C PRO A 18 -16.10 -14.34 25.25
N SER A 19 -15.29 -13.32 25.52
CA SER A 19 -15.78 -11.96 25.85
C SER A 19 -16.49 -11.24 24.71
N ASP A 20 -16.34 -11.68 23.47
CA ASP A 20 -17.04 -11.10 22.32
C ASP A 20 -18.44 -11.69 22.14
N VAL A 21 -18.76 -12.73 22.89
CA VAL A 21 -20.06 -13.43 22.80
C VAL A 21 -21.03 -12.88 23.86
N SER A 22 -22.13 -12.34 23.40
CA SER A 22 -23.23 -11.89 24.28
C SER A 22 -24.22 -13.02 24.48
N PRO A 23 -24.70 -13.24 25.72
CA PRO A 23 -25.78 -14.20 25.96
C PRO A 23 -27.16 -13.75 25.46
N SER A 24 -27.32 -12.45 25.17
CA SER A 24 -28.61 -11.84 24.80
C SER A 24 -28.62 -11.30 23.36
N GLU A 25 -27.48 -11.27 22.66
CA GLU A 25 -27.37 -10.70 21.31
C GLU A 25 -26.59 -11.62 20.37
N TRP A 26 -26.89 -11.52 19.08
CA TRP A 26 -26.16 -12.23 18.06
C TRP A 26 -24.75 -11.62 17.88
N THR A 27 -23.73 -12.44 18.04
CA THR A 27 -22.37 -12.07 17.70
C THR A 27 -22.08 -12.35 16.23
N LYS A 28 -21.73 -11.32 15.47
CA LYS A 28 -21.31 -11.49 14.07
C LYS A 28 -19.92 -12.14 14.02
N VAL A 29 -19.84 -13.31 13.43
CA VAL A 29 -18.61 -14.03 13.14
C VAL A 29 -18.13 -13.75 11.72
N TYR A 30 -17.10 -14.46 11.27
CA TYR A 30 -16.58 -14.33 9.91
C TYR A 30 -17.62 -14.76 8.86
N SER A 31 -17.66 -14.00 7.78
CA SER A 31 -18.45 -14.40 6.61
C SER A 31 -17.74 -15.53 5.87
N CYS A 32 -18.51 -16.42 5.28
CA CYS A 32 -18.03 -17.50 4.43
C CYS A 32 -18.70 -17.38 3.07
N VAL A 33 -17.91 -17.53 2.02
CA VAL A 33 -18.41 -17.59 0.64
C VAL A 33 -18.06 -18.94 0.06
N THR A 34 -19.06 -19.63 -0.44
CA THR A 34 -18.92 -20.90 -1.12
C THR A 34 -19.34 -20.76 -2.58
N GLY A 35 -18.68 -21.48 -3.46
CA GLY A 35 -18.99 -21.46 -4.87
C GLY A 35 -18.79 -22.83 -5.50
N VAL A 36 -19.29 -22.99 -6.71
CA VAL A 36 -19.10 -24.18 -7.54
C VAL A 36 -18.38 -23.80 -8.82
N PHE A 37 -17.60 -24.72 -9.34
CA PHE A 37 -16.94 -24.59 -10.63
C PHE A 37 -17.07 -25.89 -11.43
N SER A 38 -17.01 -25.79 -12.76
CA SER A 38 -17.33 -26.93 -13.60
C SER A 38 -16.22 -27.96 -13.69
N ASP A 39 -14.96 -27.50 -13.87
CA ASP A 39 -13.81 -28.40 -14.11
C ASP A 39 -12.48 -27.64 -14.04
N GLY A 40 -11.50 -28.25 -13.39
CA GLY A 40 -10.11 -27.82 -13.35
C GLY A 40 -9.80 -26.52 -12.59
N GLU A 41 -8.53 -26.30 -12.30
CA GLU A 41 -8.02 -25.15 -11.54
C GLU A 41 -8.43 -23.80 -12.15
N LEU A 42 -8.36 -23.67 -13.46
CA LEU A 42 -8.71 -22.41 -14.15
C LEU A 42 -10.18 -22.03 -13.96
N SER A 43 -11.08 -23.00 -13.93
CA SER A 43 -12.50 -22.78 -13.66
C SER A 43 -12.73 -22.31 -12.23
N ALA A 44 -12.04 -22.90 -11.26
CA ALA A 44 -12.06 -22.48 -9.87
C ALA A 44 -11.56 -21.02 -9.71
N LEU A 45 -10.45 -20.69 -10.37
CA LEU A 45 -9.92 -19.33 -10.37
C LEU A 45 -10.89 -18.32 -10.99
N LYS A 46 -11.56 -18.66 -12.09
CA LYS A 46 -12.59 -17.82 -12.70
C LYS A 46 -13.77 -17.55 -11.75
N ALA A 47 -14.23 -18.57 -11.03
CA ALA A 47 -15.29 -18.44 -10.05
C ALA A 47 -14.89 -17.51 -8.91
N LEU A 48 -13.68 -17.68 -8.35
CA LEU A 48 -13.13 -16.80 -7.32
C LEU A 48 -13.02 -15.36 -7.83
N ARG A 49 -12.51 -15.16 -9.05
CA ARG A 49 -12.41 -13.81 -9.65
C ARG A 49 -13.75 -13.15 -9.85
N SER A 50 -14.76 -13.90 -10.27
CA SER A 50 -16.11 -13.37 -10.43
C SER A 50 -16.67 -12.86 -9.13
N TYR A 51 -16.41 -13.53 -8.00
CA TYR A 51 -16.74 -13.06 -6.68
C TYR A 51 -15.96 -11.80 -6.30
N GLN A 52 -14.63 -11.83 -6.44
CA GLN A 52 -13.76 -10.72 -6.03
C GLN A 52 -14.06 -9.42 -6.77
N LYS A 53 -14.46 -9.49 -8.05
CA LYS A 53 -14.88 -8.30 -8.83
C LYS A 53 -16.13 -7.62 -8.28
N GLN A 54 -16.94 -8.33 -7.51
CA GLN A 54 -18.14 -7.77 -6.86
C GLN A 54 -17.82 -7.03 -5.56
N LEU A 55 -16.68 -7.34 -4.91
CA LEU A 55 -16.27 -6.67 -3.68
C LEU A 55 -15.94 -5.19 -3.92
N ARG A 56 -15.32 -4.88 -5.04
CA ARG A 56 -15.02 -3.51 -5.50
C ARG A 56 -15.00 -3.47 -7.01
N ARG A 57 -15.86 -2.64 -7.59
CA ARG A 57 -15.85 -2.40 -9.03
C ARG A 57 -14.54 -1.72 -9.42
N HIS A 58 -13.80 -2.34 -10.33
CA HIS A 58 -12.58 -1.78 -10.90
C HIS A 58 -12.90 -0.61 -11.82
N LEU A 59 -12.22 0.51 -11.60
CA LEU A 59 -12.29 1.71 -12.45
C LEU A 59 -10.85 2.07 -12.83
N PRO A 60 -10.43 1.88 -14.09
CA PRO A 60 -9.04 2.06 -14.51
C PRO A 60 -8.42 3.39 -14.06
N LEU A 61 -9.10 4.50 -14.29
CA LEU A 61 -8.62 5.84 -13.91
C LEU A 61 -8.45 6.09 -12.40
N ARG A 62 -9.05 5.24 -11.57
CA ARG A 62 -8.93 5.34 -10.11
C ARG A 62 -7.96 4.30 -9.56
N ASP A 63 -8.00 3.10 -10.13
CA ASP A 63 -7.45 1.90 -9.48
C ASP A 63 -6.13 1.45 -10.09
N GLU A 64 -5.84 1.82 -11.34
CA GLU A 64 -4.58 1.47 -12.00
C GLU A 64 -3.53 2.54 -11.76
N MET A 65 -2.34 2.10 -11.37
CA MET A 65 -1.24 3.00 -11.07
C MET A 65 0.12 2.37 -11.37
N VAL A 66 1.00 3.18 -11.92
CA VAL A 66 2.44 2.96 -11.91
C VAL A 66 3.00 3.99 -10.95
N MET A 67 3.39 3.55 -9.77
CA MET A 67 3.66 4.44 -8.65
C MET A 67 5.14 4.51 -8.33
N MET A 68 5.60 5.69 -7.93
CA MET A 68 6.88 5.91 -7.27
C MET A 68 6.64 6.27 -5.80
N ASN A 69 7.48 5.74 -4.90
CA ASN A 69 7.39 6.00 -3.47
C ASN A 69 8.75 6.42 -2.92
N THR A 70 8.76 7.39 -2.01
CA THR A 70 9.99 8.01 -1.48
C THR A 70 10.76 7.17 -0.46
N TRP A 71 10.22 6.04 0.01
CA TRP A 71 10.79 5.27 1.12
C TRP A 71 11.83 4.22 0.71
N GLY A 72 11.73 3.69 -0.49
CA GLY A 72 12.43 2.46 -0.90
C GLY A 72 13.95 2.53 -0.88
N ASP A 73 14.54 3.69 -1.09
CA ASP A 73 16.00 3.88 -1.02
C ASP A 73 16.53 4.12 0.40
N ARG A 74 15.67 3.98 1.38
CA ARG A 74 16.02 4.06 2.81
C ARG A 74 16.56 5.40 3.29
N SER A 75 16.34 6.47 2.53
CA SER A 75 16.59 7.83 3.03
C SER A 75 15.59 8.21 4.14
N GLN A 76 14.54 7.43 4.28
CA GLN A 76 13.45 7.64 5.24
C GLN A 76 12.88 9.07 5.08
N ASP A 77 12.68 9.79 6.18
CA ASP A 77 12.18 11.17 6.15
C ASP A 77 13.28 12.24 6.03
N THR A 78 14.55 11.86 5.87
CA THR A 78 15.68 12.81 5.87
C THR A 78 15.64 13.79 4.71
N LYS A 79 15.17 13.35 3.55
CA LYS A 79 15.06 14.16 2.34
C LYS A 79 13.66 14.71 2.09
N VAL A 80 12.64 14.13 2.71
CA VAL A 80 11.23 14.44 2.44
C VAL A 80 10.92 15.89 2.80
N ASN A 81 10.80 16.74 1.78
CA ASN A 81 10.42 18.15 1.85
C ASN A 81 9.86 18.62 0.50
N GLU A 82 9.35 19.85 0.43
CA GLU A 82 8.75 20.41 -0.78
C GLU A 82 9.73 20.38 -1.98
N GLY A 83 10.97 20.84 -1.81
CA GLY A 83 11.96 20.91 -2.89
C GLY A 83 12.29 19.54 -3.47
N PHE A 84 12.55 18.57 -2.60
CA PHE A 84 12.79 17.18 -3.00
C PHE A 84 11.58 16.60 -3.75
N CYS A 85 10.37 16.75 -3.21
CA CYS A 85 9.18 16.21 -3.87
C CYS A 85 8.93 16.83 -5.25
N LEU A 86 9.18 18.14 -5.42
CA LEU A 86 9.05 18.80 -6.72
C LEU A 86 10.05 18.25 -7.75
N GLU A 87 11.29 17.92 -7.35
CA GLU A 87 12.28 17.28 -8.20
C GLU A 87 11.89 15.86 -8.56
N GLU A 88 11.54 15.05 -7.55
CA GLU A 88 11.15 13.64 -7.72
C GLU A 88 9.93 13.47 -8.62
N ILE A 89 8.91 14.32 -8.50
CA ILE A 89 7.74 14.29 -9.39
C ILE A 89 8.15 14.55 -10.85
N GLY A 90 9.08 15.49 -11.07
CA GLY A 90 9.60 15.75 -12.42
C GLY A 90 10.30 14.53 -13.02
N LYS A 91 11.07 13.81 -12.23
CA LYS A 91 11.76 12.58 -12.65
C LYS A 91 10.79 11.40 -12.78
N ALA A 92 9.83 11.27 -11.87
CA ALA A 92 8.77 10.27 -11.95
C ALA A 92 7.98 10.41 -13.27
N ALA A 93 7.61 11.64 -13.66
CA ALA A 93 6.94 11.90 -14.94
C ALA A 93 7.80 11.48 -16.14
N ARG A 94 9.13 11.69 -16.10
CA ARG A 94 10.05 11.24 -17.15
C ARG A 94 10.10 9.72 -17.28
N LEU A 95 9.91 8.98 -16.18
CA LEU A 95 9.84 7.52 -16.17
C LEU A 95 8.47 6.98 -16.63
N GLY A 96 7.48 7.84 -16.83
CA GLY A 96 6.12 7.43 -17.16
C GLY A 96 5.27 7.02 -15.94
N MET A 97 5.72 7.35 -14.73
CA MET A 97 4.93 7.08 -13.53
C MET A 97 3.64 7.92 -13.54
N THR A 98 2.53 7.29 -13.19
CA THR A 98 1.22 7.95 -13.10
C THR A 98 0.96 8.50 -11.70
N HIS A 99 1.68 7.99 -10.70
CA HIS A 99 1.51 8.35 -9.30
C HIS A 99 2.85 8.54 -8.60
N PHE A 100 2.87 9.49 -7.67
CA PHE A 100 3.99 9.75 -6.78
C PHE A 100 3.49 9.77 -5.32
N GLN A 101 3.97 8.86 -4.50
CA GLN A 101 3.57 8.73 -3.11
C GLN A 101 4.65 9.25 -2.18
N ILE A 102 4.31 10.25 -1.41
CA ILE A 102 5.15 10.74 -0.31
C ILE A 102 4.91 9.82 0.88
N ASP A 103 5.94 9.07 1.25
CA ASP A 103 5.89 8.17 2.39
C ASP A 103 6.03 8.95 3.71
N ASP A 104 6.26 8.27 4.83
CA ASP A 104 6.42 8.85 6.16
C ASP A 104 7.38 10.04 6.17
N GLY A 105 7.01 11.12 6.85
CA GLY A 105 7.83 12.32 6.99
C GLY A 105 7.27 13.60 6.36
N TRP A 106 6.12 13.53 5.68
CA TRP A 106 5.43 14.73 5.18
C TRP A 106 4.68 15.47 6.28
N GLN A 107 4.22 14.76 7.31
CA GLN A 107 3.41 15.25 8.41
C GLN A 107 4.25 15.93 9.49
N ALA A 108 3.63 16.86 10.25
CA ALA A 108 4.25 17.57 11.37
C ALA A 108 4.56 16.63 12.56
N GLY A 109 3.68 15.66 12.81
CA GLY A 109 3.90 14.63 13.81
C GLY A 109 5.12 13.76 13.48
N LYS A 110 5.84 13.31 14.50
CA LYS A 110 7.01 12.44 14.30
C LYS A 110 6.66 10.99 14.59
N SER A 111 6.89 10.16 13.60
CA SER A 111 6.69 8.72 13.70
C SER A 111 7.87 8.00 14.36
N PRO A 112 7.70 6.75 14.82
CA PRO A 112 8.82 5.92 15.25
C PRO A 112 9.80 5.58 14.13
N ASN A 113 9.38 5.71 12.87
CA ASN A 113 10.21 5.40 11.69
C ASN A 113 11.11 6.56 11.29
N SER A 114 10.91 7.77 11.85
CA SER A 114 11.70 8.95 11.49
C SER A 114 13.18 8.74 11.82
N ALA A 115 14.05 9.07 10.86
CA ALA A 115 15.49 9.13 11.05
C ALA A 115 15.95 10.45 11.70
N LEU A 116 15.12 11.49 11.67
CA LEU A 116 15.44 12.82 12.18
C LEU A 116 15.10 13.00 13.66
N ALA A 117 14.04 12.33 14.13
CA ALA A 117 13.58 12.48 15.51
C ALA A 117 12.80 11.24 15.95
N LYS A 118 12.99 10.82 17.20
CA LYS A 118 12.17 9.76 17.78
C LYS A 118 10.74 10.26 17.97
N GLY A 119 9.78 9.54 17.39
CA GLY A 119 8.37 9.84 17.48
C GLY A 119 7.55 8.67 18.04
N THR A 120 6.24 8.78 17.95
CA THR A 120 5.30 7.77 18.46
C THR A 120 4.04 7.71 17.63
N PHE A 121 3.40 6.52 17.58
CA PHE A 121 2.03 6.34 17.10
C PHE A 121 1.02 6.24 18.24
N LYS A 122 1.45 6.47 19.49
CA LYS A 122 0.54 6.52 20.64
C LYS A 122 -0.04 7.90 20.79
N ASN A 123 -1.33 7.98 21.08
CA ASN A 123 -2.05 9.23 21.37
C ASN A 123 -1.85 10.30 20.28
N ILE A 124 -1.76 9.91 19.02
CA ILE A 124 -1.48 10.84 17.92
C ILE A 124 -2.54 11.95 17.80
N HIS A 125 -3.77 11.66 18.19
CA HIS A 125 -4.89 12.64 18.17
C HIS A 125 -4.90 13.60 19.35
N ASP A 126 -4.00 13.46 20.33
CA ASP A 126 -3.79 14.49 21.36
C ASP A 126 -3.05 15.71 20.78
N ASN A 127 -2.36 15.51 19.66
CA ASN A 127 -1.79 16.59 18.87
C ASN A 127 -2.65 16.83 17.61
N PRO A 128 -3.45 17.91 17.56
CA PRO A 128 -4.34 18.21 16.44
C PRO A 128 -3.58 18.45 15.13
N ASP A 129 -2.31 18.85 15.20
CA ASP A 129 -1.48 19.12 14.03
C ASP A 129 -0.68 17.89 13.56
N TYR A 130 -0.82 16.74 14.21
CA TYR A 130 -0.01 15.55 13.88
C TYR A 130 -0.04 15.21 12.38
N TRP A 131 -1.22 15.24 11.78
CA TRP A 131 -1.46 14.93 10.37
C TRP A 131 -1.59 16.17 9.47
N THR A 132 -1.05 17.31 9.90
CA THR A 132 -0.87 18.46 9.00
C THR A 132 0.49 18.40 8.30
N PRO A 133 0.66 19.01 7.12
CA PRO A 133 1.98 19.12 6.50
C PRO A 133 2.97 19.82 7.45
N ASP A 134 4.17 19.25 7.58
CA ASP A 134 5.22 19.83 8.41
C ASP A 134 5.55 21.25 7.89
N PRO A 135 5.35 22.32 8.69
CA PRO A 135 5.48 23.70 8.21
C PRO A 135 6.91 24.10 7.84
N VAL A 136 7.92 23.36 8.33
CA VAL A 136 9.32 23.58 7.97
C VAL A 136 9.65 22.91 6.63
N LYS A 137 9.16 21.69 6.45
CA LYS A 137 9.38 20.90 5.22
C LYS A 137 8.48 21.39 4.08
N TYR A 138 7.29 21.84 4.37
CA TYR A 138 6.26 22.29 3.43
C TYR A 138 5.69 23.64 3.84
N PRO A 139 6.45 24.74 3.71
CA PRO A 139 6.03 26.06 4.20
C PRO A 139 4.78 26.60 3.50
N ARG A 140 4.45 26.06 2.33
CA ARG A 140 3.24 26.39 1.56
C ARG A 140 2.19 25.29 1.58
N GLY A 141 2.30 24.31 2.52
CA GLY A 141 1.52 23.11 2.55
C GLY A 141 1.84 22.19 1.37
N LEU A 142 0.93 21.25 1.07
CA LEU A 142 1.13 20.30 -0.05
C LEU A 142 0.71 20.87 -1.41
N SER A 143 0.09 22.04 -1.47
CA SER A 143 -0.46 22.60 -2.71
C SER A 143 0.58 22.72 -3.84
N PRO A 144 1.83 23.19 -3.63
CA PRO A 144 2.81 23.26 -4.71
C PRO A 144 3.19 21.90 -5.29
N VAL A 145 3.27 20.89 -4.42
CA VAL A 145 3.63 19.53 -4.81
C VAL A 145 2.51 18.87 -5.61
N VAL A 146 1.27 19.01 -5.13
CA VAL A 146 0.07 18.49 -5.82
C VAL A 146 -0.13 19.19 -7.17
N GLU A 147 0.03 20.51 -7.21
CA GLU A 147 -0.08 21.30 -8.45
C GLU A 147 0.97 20.88 -9.48
N LYS A 148 2.23 20.68 -9.05
CA LYS A 148 3.30 20.18 -9.92
C LYS A 148 2.94 18.80 -10.48
N GLY A 149 2.44 17.89 -9.64
CA GLY A 149 1.98 16.57 -10.07
C GLY A 149 0.89 16.70 -11.14
N ARG A 150 -0.13 17.51 -10.89
CA ARG A 150 -1.23 17.75 -11.84
C ARG A 150 -0.74 18.28 -13.20
N GLN A 151 0.20 19.23 -13.19
CA GLN A 151 0.78 19.79 -14.42
C GLN A 151 1.53 18.75 -15.26
N LEU A 152 2.10 17.74 -14.62
CA LEU A 152 2.88 16.68 -15.26
C LEU A 152 2.08 15.38 -15.47
N GLY A 153 0.81 15.35 -15.10
CA GLY A 153 -0.02 14.14 -15.20
C GLY A 153 0.33 13.07 -14.17
N VAL A 154 0.96 13.46 -13.05
CA VAL A 154 1.34 12.55 -11.95
C VAL A 154 0.49 12.87 -10.73
N GLU A 155 -0.31 11.92 -10.28
CA GLU A 155 -1.13 12.08 -9.09
C GLU A 155 -0.31 11.91 -7.82
N VAL A 156 -0.52 12.78 -6.82
CA VAL A 156 0.19 12.71 -5.55
C VAL A 156 -0.59 11.90 -4.52
N GLY A 157 0.04 10.90 -3.93
CA GLY A 157 -0.47 10.12 -2.82
C GLY A 157 0.32 10.37 -1.53
N LEU A 158 -0.25 9.98 -0.40
CA LEU A 158 0.35 10.15 0.92
C LEU A 158 0.38 8.85 1.71
N TRP A 159 1.40 8.70 2.52
CA TRP A 159 1.47 7.71 3.58
C TRP A 159 0.63 8.14 4.79
N PHE A 160 0.02 7.17 5.45
CA PHE A 160 -0.77 7.37 6.65
C PHE A 160 -0.71 6.13 7.55
N ASN A 161 -0.64 6.32 8.87
CA ASN A 161 -0.73 5.26 9.85
C ASN A 161 -1.87 5.55 10.82
N PRO A 162 -2.94 4.74 10.82
CA PRO A 162 -4.05 4.95 11.75
C PRO A 162 -3.62 4.88 13.21
N SER A 163 -4.36 5.54 14.08
CA SER A 163 -4.20 5.37 15.53
C SER A 163 -4.46 3.92 15.93
N VAL A 164 -3.41 3.22 16.36
CA VAL A 164 -3.48 1.80 16.75
C VAL A 164 -4.03 1.61 18.17
N GLN A 165 -4.27 2.69 18.89
CA GLN A 165 -4.69 2.69 20.29
C GLN A 165 -6.08 2.04 20.44
N ASN A 166 -6.23 1.21 21.46
CA ASN A 166 -7.49 0.56 21.80
C ASN A 166 -8.16 -0.12 20.58
N ASP A 167 -7.35 -0.86 19.78
CA ASP A 167 -7.86 -1.54 18.60
C ASP A 167 -8.45 -0.59 17.54
N PHE A 168 -7.75 0.49 17.22
CA PHE A 168 -8.19 1.51 16.26
C PHE A 168 -9.50 2.22 16.67
N GLU A 169 -9.68 2.47 17.95
CA GLU A 169 -10.91 3.10 18.47
C GLU A 169 -11.11 4.52 17.90
N ASP A 170 -10.01 5.23 17.61
CA ASP A 170 -10.02 6.56 17.00
C ASP A 170 -10.31 6.57 15.49
N TRP A 171 -10.77 5.45 14.91
CA TRP A 171 -11.02 5.30 13.48
C TRP A 171 -11.78 6.48 12.83
N ARG A 172 -12.66 7.14 13.59
CA ARG A 172 -13.43 8.28 13.10
C ARG A 172 -12.57 9.52 12.92
N LYS A 173 -11.65 9.79 13.84
CA LYS A 173 -10.69 10.89 13.74
C LYS A 173 -9.71 10.63 12.58
N ASP A 174 -9.27 9.38 12.41
CA ASP A 174 -8.44 8.98 11.28
C ASP A 174 -9.18 9.19 9.95
N ALA A 175 -10.46 8.84 9.88
CA ALA A 175 -11.30 9.09 8.70
C ALA A 175 -11.42 10.59 8.41
N ASP A 176 -11.61 11.43 9.44
CA ASP A 176 -11.70 12.88 9.29
C ASP A 176 -10.40 13.48 8.72
N VAL A 177 -9.25 12.96 9.14
CA VAL A 177 -7.95 13.37 8.57
C VAL A 177 -7.87 13.03 7.08
N LEU A 178 -8.16 11.78 6.71
CA LEU A 178 -8.06 11.33 5.32
C LEU A 178 -9.04 12.08 4.40
N VAL A 179 -10.27 12.28 4.86
CA VAL A 179 -11.27 13.07 4.13
C VAL A 179 -10.84 14.52 4.02
N GLY A 180 -10.31 15.12 5.09
CA GLY A 180 -9.80 16.49 5.07
C GLY A 180 -8.64 16.69 4.08
N LEU A 181 -7.73 15.72 3.96
CA LEU A 181 -6.65 15.75 2.97
C LEU A 181 -7.20 15.62 1.54
N TYR A 182 -8.21 14.78 1.34
CA TYR A 182 -8.93 14.67 0.06
C TYR A 182 -9.63 15.98 -0.31
N GLU A 183 -10.40 16.58 0.59
CA GLU A 183 -11.14 17.81 0.35
C GLU A 183 -10.23 19.01 0.13
N LYS A 184 -9.16 19.14 0.93
CA LYS A 184 -8.27 20.29 0.90
C LYS A 184 -7.28 20.27 -0.27
N TYR A 185 -6.70 19.13 -0.55
CA TYR A 185 -5.60 18.99 -1.52
C TYR A 185 -5.94 18.12 -2.73
N GLY A 186 -7.08 17.44 -2.73
CA GLY A 186 -7.46 16.49 -3.77
C GLY A 186 -6.69 15.18 -3.71
N ILE A 187 -6.09 14.83 -2.57
CA ILE A 187 -5.36 13.57 -2.39
C ILE A 187 -6.33 12.39 -2.44
N ARG A 188 -6.15 11.49 -3.39
CA ARG A 188 -7.02 10.32 -3.59
C ARG A 188 -6.35 9.00 -3.28
N VAL A 189 -5.03 8.95 -3.16
CA VAL A 189 -4.29 7.72 -2.92
C VAL A 189 -3.58 7.81 -1.57
N PHE A 190 -3.87 6.83 -0.70
CA PHE A 190 -3.25 6.74 0.62
C PHE A 190 -2.62 5.36 0.82
N LYS A 191 -1.31 5.32 1.11
CA LYS A 191 -0.68 4.12 1.67
C LYS A 191 -1.03 4.05 3.14
N ILE A 192 -1.65 2.96 3.55
CA ILE A 192 -2.03 2.74 4.95
C ILE A 192 -1.09 1.70 5.57
N ASP A 193 -0.31 2.16 6.52
CA ASP A 193 0.64 1.35 7.28
C ASP A 193 0.07 0.96 8.65
N GLY A 194 0.81 0.16 9.41
CA GLY A 194 0.47 -0.19 10.79
C GLY A 194 -0.77 -1.06 10.96
N LEU A 195 -1.22 -1.75 9.94
CA LEU A 195 -2.47 -2.52 9.92
C LEU A 195 -2.39 -3.87 10.67
N ALA A 196 -1.86 -3.88 11.88
CA ALA A 196 -1.93 -5.06 12.72
C ALA A 196 -3.37 -5.28 13.21
N VAL A 197 -3.90 -6.50 13.01
CA VAL A 197 -5.29 -6.86 13.38
C VAL A 197 -5.25 -7.87 14.52
N PRO A 198 -5.09 -7.42 15.77
CA PRO A 198 -4.94 -8.31 16.92
C PRO A 198 -6.26 -8.88 17.42
N SER A 199 -7.39 -8.24 17.10
CA SER A 199 -8.70 -8.57 17.64
C SER A 199 -9.82 -8.35 16.62
N LYS A 200 -11.00 -8.89 16.93
CA LYS A 200 -12.22 -8.63 16.14
C LYS A 200 -12.67 -7.17 16.22
N LYS A 201 -12.43 -6.50 17.34
CA LYS A 201 -12.67 -5.05 17.50
C LYS A 201 -11.78 -4.25 16.54
N ALA A 202 -10.48 -4.58 16.45
CA ALA A 202 -9.56 -3.95 15.53
C ALA A 202 -10.02 -4.11 14.07
N GLU A 203 -10.40 -5.32 13.66
CA GLU A 203 -10.93 -5.57 12.33
C GLU A 203 -12.18 -4.73 12.05
N ALA A 204 -13.14 -4.73 12.98
CA ALA A 204 -14.37 -3.96 12.82
C ALA A 204 -14.13 -2.45 12.71
N ASN A 205 -13.16 -1.91 13.48
CA ASN A 205 -12.82 -0.49 13.44
C ASN A 205 -12.09 -0.12 12.13
N LEU A 206 -11.23 -0.96 11.61
CA LEU A 206 -10.61 -0.76 10.30
C LEU A 206 -11.64 -0.79 9.17
N HIS A 207 -12.61 -1.70 9.22
CA HIS A 207 -13.74 -1.69 8.27
C HIS A 207 -14.55 -0.39 8.33
N ARG A 208 -14.78 0.14 9.55
CA ARG A 208 -15.46 1.43 9.73
C ARG A 208 -14.64 2.57 9.16
N LEU A 209 -13.33 2.60 9.42
CA LEU A 209 -12.41 3.60 8.88
C LEU A 209 -12.50 3.65 7.36
N PHE A 210 -12.20 2.53 6.70
CA PHE A 210 -12.14 2.49 5.25
C PHE A 210 -13.51 2.73 4.61
N GLY A 211 -14.56 2.11 5.13
CA GLY A 211 -15.93 2.29 4.66
C GLY A 211 -16.39 3.75 4.76
N ASN A 212 -16.12 4.42 5.88
CA ASN A 212 -16.49 5.81 6.10
C ASN A 212 -15.77 6.78 5.15
N VAL A 213 -14.44 6.57 4.95
CA VAL A 213 -13.69 7.39 4.00
C VAL A 213 -14.22 7.20 2.57
N LEU A 214 -14.44 5.95 2.13
CA LEU A 214 -14.97 5.68 0.79
C LEU A 214 -16.37 6.28 0.59
N GLU A 215 -17.24 6.17 1.56
CA GLU A 215 -18.59 6.76 1.52
C GLU A 215 -18.52 8.29 1.38
N ARG A 216 -17.77 8.96 2.27
CA ARG A 216 -17.66 10.44 2.31
C ARG A 216 -16.96 11.02 1.10
N THR A 217 -16.08 10.25 0.45
CA THR A 217 -15.35 10.68 -0.77
C THR A 217 -16.02 10.20 -2.06
N GLY A 218 -17.24 9.68 -1.99
CA GLY A 218 -17.94 9.16 -3.17
C GLY A 218 -17.20 8.02 -3.86
N ASN A 219 -16.46 7.21 -3.08
CA ASN A 219 -15.63 6.10 -3.56
C ASN A 219 -14.49 6.51 -4.52
N ASN A 220 -14.04 7.76 -4.42
CA ASN A 220 -12.93 8.28 -5.25
C ASN A 220 -11.55 8.03 -4.63
N VAL A 221 -11.48 7.67 -3.35
CA VAL A 221 -10.22 7.33 -2.68
C VAL A 221 -9.82 5.89 -2.97
N MET A 222 -8.52 5.67 -3.11
CA MET A 222 -7.86 4.39 -3.25
C MET A 222 -6.88 4.18 -2.10
N PHE A 223 -6.98 3.03 -1.45
CA PHE A 223 -6.02 2.64 -0.42
C PHE A 223 -4.98 1.67 -0.99
N ASN A 224 -3.71 1.90 -0.66
CA ASN A 224 -2.63 0.94 -0.80
C ASN A 224 -2.34 0.39 0.60
N LEU A 225 -2.89 -0.79 0.88
CA LEU A 225 -2.88 -1.37 2.21
C LEU A 225 -1.60 -2.18 2.42
N ASP A 226 -0.75 -1.75 3.33
CA ASP A 226 0.48 -2.46 3.65
C ASP A 226 0.16 -3.72 4.47
N ALA A 227 0.34 -4.86 3.82
CA ALA A 227 0.10 -6.19 4.39
C ALA A 227 1.37 -7.04 4.47
N THR A 228 2.55 -6.42 4.46
CA THR A 228 3.84 -7.11 4.28
C THR A 228 4.45 -7.69 5.54
N ALA A 229 4.07 -7.25 6.72
CA ALA A 229 4.71 -7.65 7.97
C ALA A 229 3.73 -7.82 9.13
N GLY A 230 4.05 -8.70 10.07
CA GLY A 230 3.29 -8.90 11.30
C GLY A 230 1.92 -9.56 11.10
N ARG A 231 1.01 -9.33 12.03
CA ARG A 231 -0.38 -9.83 11.99
C ARG A 231 -1.25 -8.86 11.18
N ARG A 232 -1.08 -8.84 9.89
CA ARG A 232 -1.83 -7.96 8.98
C ARG A 232 -3.18 -8.55 8.63
N GLY A 233 -4.09 -7.70 8.16
CA GLY A 233 -5.39 -8.12 7.67
C GLY A 233 -5.28 -9.03 6.44
N GLY A 234 -6.25 -9.93 6.28
CA GLY A 234 -6.26 -10.85 5.15
C GLY A 234 -6.49 -10.15 3.81
N TYR A 235 -5.84 -10.64 2.77
CA TYR A 235 -5.96 -10.08 1.42
C TYR A 235 -7.41 -10.00 0.93
N HIS A 236 -8.24 -11.01 1.20
CA HIS A 236 -9.65 -10.99 0.81
C HIS A 236 -10.44 -9.85 1.47
N THR A 237 -10.18 -9.59 2.74
CA THR A 237 -10.81 -8.49 3.47
C THR A 237 -10.46 -7.14 2.84
N PHE A 238 -9.20 -6.95 2.48
CA PHE A 238 -8.70 -5.66 2.00
C PHE A 238 -8.97 -5.40 0.52
N CYS A 239 -9.12 -6.44 -0.29
CA CYS A 239 -9.47 -6.28 -1.72
C CYS A 239 -10.73 -5.43 -1.97
N GLY A 240 -11.64 -5.36 -1.01
CA GLY A 240 -12.84 -4.52 -1.10
C GLY A 240 -12.56 -3.02 -0.98
N TYR A 241 -11.38 -2.63 -0.50
CA TYR A 241 -11.04 -1.23 -0.22
C TYR A 241 -10.01 -0.64 -1.16
N GLY A 242 -9.11 -1.45 -1.69
CA GLY A 242 -8.05 -0.92 -2.54
C GLY A 242 -7.05 -1.96 -3.00
N ASN A 243 -5.84 -1.50 -3.25
CA ASN A 243 -4.68 -2.33 -3.57
C ASN A 243 -4.02 -2.84 -2.29
N ILE A 244 -3.25 -3.90 -2.43
CA ILE A 244 -2.48 -4.52 -1.37
C ILE A 244 -1.02 -4.38 -1.72
N PHE A 245 -0.25 -3.69 -0.89
CA PHE A 245 1.20 -3.66 -0.99
C PHE A 245 1.75 -5.00 -0.51
N LEU A 246 2.46 -5.69 -1.40
CA LEU A 246 2.81 -7.09 -1.20
C LEU A 246 4.16 -7.31 -0.55
N GLU A 247 5.14 -6.53 -0.93
CA GLU A 247 6.54 -6.78 -0.63
C GLU A 247 7.19 -5.58 0.06
N ASN A 248 8.18 -5.85 0.88
CA ASN A 248 8.95 -4.84 1.58
C ASN A 248 10.43 -5.24 1.53
N ARG A 249 11.02 -5.17 0.33
CA ARG A 249 12.42 -5.52 0.06
C ARG A 249 13.25 -4.28 -0.10
N TYR A 250 14.54 -4.42 0.20
CA TYR A 250 15.49 -3.32 0.14
C TYR A 250 16.83 -3.80 -0.39
N THR A 251 17.47 -3.00 -1.22
CA THR A 251 18.79 -3.32 -1.75
C THR A 251 19.87 -3.28 -0.67
N ASP A 252 19.74 -2.41 0.34
CA ASP A 252 20.68 -2.35 1.47
C ASP A 252 20.62 -3.58 2.39
N TRP A 253 19.53 -4.36 2.33
CA TRP A 253 19.43 -5.66 3.01
C TRP A 253 19.93 -6.83 2.17
N GLY A 254 20.28 -6.62 0.90
CA GLY A 254 20.69 -7.67 -0.01
C GLY A 254 19.59 -8.72 -0.27
N ASN A 255 18.31 -8.34 -0.16
CA ASN A 255 17.18 -9.28 -0.25
C ASN A 255 16.25 -9.03 -1.44
N TYR A 256 16.60 -8.11 -2.34
CA TYR A 256 15.83 -7.86 -3.56
C TYR A 256 16.35 -8.73 -4.72
N TYR A 257 15.48 -9.54 -5.28
CA TYR A 257 15.73 -10.38 -6.46
C TYR A 257 14.52 -10.30 -7.40
N PRO A 258 14.66 -9.77 -8.61
CA PRO A 258 13.53 -9.56 -9.53
C PRO A 258 12.72 -10.83 -9.82
N TYR A 259 13.39 -11.97 -10.01
CA TYR A 259 12.70 -13.24 -10.25
C TYR A 259 11.85 -13.71 -9.07
N GLN A 260 12.22 -13.37 -7.83
CA GLN A 260 11.42 -13.70 -6.65
C GLN A 260 10.15 -12.83 -6.59
N THR A 261 10.25 -11.56 -6.96
CA THR A 261 9.11 -10.67 -7.11
C THR A 261 8.09 -11.27 -8.09
N LEU A 262 8.53 -11.63 -9.29
CA LEU A 262 7.65 -12.26 -10.29
C LEU A 262 7.03 -13.57 -9.80
N ARG A 263 7.82 -14.43 -9.14
CA ARG A 263 7.32 -15.68 -8.55
C ARG A 263 6.24 -15.42 -7.51
N ASN A 264 6.44 -14.44 -6.64
CA ASN A 264 5.49 -14.14 -5.56
C ASN A 264 4.18 -13.58 -6.11
N VAL A 265 4.25 -12.70 -7.09
CA VAL A 265 3.05 -12.21 -7.81
C VAL A 265 2.31 -13.37 -8.45
N TRP A 266 3.02 -14.27 -9.16
CA TRP A 266 2.44 -15.47 -9.76
C TRP A 266 1.71 -16.33 -8.73
N MET A 267 2.34 -16.61 -7.60
CA MET A 267 1.76 -17.44 -6.54
C MET A 267 0.53 -16.81 -5.92
N LEU A 268 0.57 -15.50 -5.62
CA LEU A 268 -0.55 -14.79 -5.03
C LEU A 268 -1.69 -14.54 -6.01
N SER A 269 -1.39 -14.39 -7.28
CA SER A 269 -2.42 -14.19 -8.31
C SER A 269 -3.43 -15.34 -8.42
N LYS A 270 -3.17 -16.48 -7.80
CA LYS A 270 -4.14 -17.55 -7.63
C LYS A 270 -5.25 -17.23 -6.63
N TYR A 271 -5.00 -16.35 -5.69
CA TYR A 271 -5.89 -16.03 -4.58
C TYR A 271 -6.41 -14.60 -4.59
N VAL A 272 -5.62 -13.67 -5.11
CA VAL A 272 -5.91 -12.24 -5.15
C VAL A 272 -5.83 -11.76 -6.60
N PRO A 273 -6.72 -10.85 -7.04
CA PRO A 273 -6.61 -10.25 -8.37
C PRO A 273 -5.25 -9.58 -8.55
N ALA A 274 -4.52 -9.92 -9.61
CA ALA A 274 -3.20 -9.35 -9.87
C ALA A 274 -3.27 -7.81 -9.97
N GLU A 275 -4.33 -7.29 -10.54
CA GLU A 275 -4.62 -5.86 -10.63
C GLU A 275 -4.84 -5.17 -9.27
N ARG A 276 -4.84 -5.92 -8.17
CA ARG A 276 -4.91 -5.41 -6.79
C ARG A 276 -3.61 -5.58 -6.02
N ILE A 277 -2.60 -6.18 -6.62
CA ILE A 277 -1.31 -6.41 -6.00
C ILE A 277 -0.36 -5.30 -6.42
N GLN A 278 0.00 -4.43 -5.49
CA GLN A 278 1.07 -3.47 -5.67
C GLN A 278 2.39 -4.12 -5.30
N VAL A 279 3.33 -4.14 -6.22
CA VAL A 279 4.58 -4.88 -6.07
C VAL A 279 5.76 -4.05 -6.51
N GLU A 280 6.83 -4.08 -5.70
CA GLU A 280 7.99 -3.24 -5.91
C GLU A 280 8.97 -3.76 -6.96
N PHE A 281 9.59 -2.81 -7.66
CA PHE A 281 10.89 -2.94 -8.32
C PHE A 281 11.83 -1.84 -7.83
N LEU A 282 13.11 -2.13 -7.74
CA LEU A 282 14.08 -1.30 -7.02
C LEU A 282 15.22 -0.83 -7.92
N ASN A 283 15.97 0.14 -7.41
CA ASN A 283 17.18 0.67 -8.04
C ASN A 283 18.30 -0.37 -8.04
N LYS A 284 18.55 -1.00 -9.19
CA LYS A 284 19.56 -2.05 -9.39
C LYS A 284 21.01 -1.58 -9.21
N TRP A 285 21.27 -0.31 -9.31
CA TRP A 285 22.62 0.26 -9.17
C TRP A 285 22.97 0.59 -7.72
N ARG A 286 21.96 0.65 -6.85
CA ARG A 286 22.14 0.96 -5.44
C ARG A 286 22.53 -0.29 -4.64
N ASN A 287 23.53 -0.15 -3.75
CA ASN A 287 24.02 -1.23 -2.88
C ASN A 287 24.44 -2.50 -3.66
N ALA A 288 25.04 -2.34 -4.83
CA ALA A 288 25.47 -3.46 -5.67
C ALA A 288 26.52 -4.35 -4.97
N ASP A 289 27.30 -3.78 -4.06
CA ASP A 289 28.25 -4.49 -3.18
C ASP A 289 27.63 -5.56 -2.31
N LYS A 290 26.35 -5.40 -1.94
CA LYS A 290 25.59 -6.40 -1.17
C LYS A 290 25.33 -7.70 -1.92
N TYR A 291 25.54 -7.70 -3.23
CA TYR A 291 25.27 -8.81 -4.14
C TYR A 291 26.53 -9.28 -4.86
N GLU A 292 27.72 -8.91 -4.36
CA GLU A 292 29.00 -9.24 -5.01
C GLU A 292 29.15 -10.76 -5.20
N GLY A 293 29.42 -11.18 -6.45
CA GLY A 293 29.57 -12.60 -6.80
C GLY A 293 28.26 -13.37 -6.94
N ASP A 294 27.10 -12.77 -6.70
CA ASP A 294 25.82 -13.44 -6.88
C ASP A 294 25.37 -13.39 -8.36
N PRO A 295 25.22 -14.55 -9.04
CA PRO A 295 24.79 -14.59 -10.44
C PRO A 295 23.34 -14.12 -10.66
N PHE A 296 22.56 -13.95 -9.61
CA PHE A 296 21.19 -13.47 -9.64
C PHE A 296 21.03 -12.06 -9.10
N ALA A 297 22.13 -11.35 -8.90
CA ALA A 297 22.12 -9.96 -8.44
C ALA A 297 21.21 -9.07 -9.31
N PRO A 298 20.51 -8.08 -8.73
CA PRO A 298 19.69 -7.16 -9.53
C PRO A 298 20.45 -6.47 -10.65
N SER A 299 21.75 -6.20 -10.44
CA SER A 299 22.62 -5.52 -11.38
C SER A 299 22.88 -6.28 -12.69
N VAL A 300 22.70 -7.61 -12.71
CA VAL A 300 22.92 -8.44 -13.93
C VAL A 300 21.75 -8.37 -14.92
N TYR A 301 20.60 -7.84 -14.50
CA TYR A 301 19.42 -7.72 -15.34
C TYR A 301 19.28 -6.31 -15.94
N GLY A 302 18.60 -6.19 -17.07
CA GLY A 302 18.14 -4.90 -17.60
C GLY A 302 17.16 -4.24 -16.65
N PHE A 303 17.15 -2.91 -16.59
CA PHE A 303 16.19 -2.19 -15.73
C PHE A 303 14.74 -2.37 -16.21
N ASP A 304 14.57 -2.50 -17.53
CA ASP A 304 13.32 -2.89 -18.19
C ASP A 304 12.79 -4.25 -17.68
N TYR A 305 13.68 -5.23 -17.49
CA TYR A 305 13.29 -6.52 -16.90
C TYR A 305 12.79 -6.37 -15.46
N LEU A 306 13.46 -5.54 -14.64
CA LEU A 306 13.01 -5.28 -13.27
C LEU A 306 11.59 -4.69 -13.26
N PHE A 307 11.34 -3.72 -14.12
CA PHE A 307 10.02 -3.13 -14.30
C PHE A 307 8.99 -4.18 -14.78
N ALA A 308 9.37 -4.97 -15.78
CA ALA A 308 8.49 -6.00 -16.35
C ALA A 308 8.05 -7.06 -15.32
N THR A 309 8.88 -7.38 -14.31
CA THR A 309 8.49 -8.31 -13.23
C THR A 309 7.34 -7.79 -12.38
N ALA A 310 7.14 -6.47 -12.31
CA ALA A 310 6.08 -5.83 -11.57
C ALA A 310 4.82 -5.57 -12.42
N MET A 311 4.91 -5.61 -13.75
CA MET A 311 3.78 -5.32 -14.66
C MET A 311 2.62 -6.31 -14.57
N ALA A 312 2.85 -7.50 -13.99
CA ALA A 312 1.79 -8.47 -13.74
C ALA A 312 0.82 -8.02 -12.62
N GLY A 313 1.18 -7.00 -11.87
CA GLY A 313 0.40 -6.34 -10.83
C GLY A 313 0.32 -4.83 -11.04
N GLN A 314 0.37 -4.09 -9.94
CA GLN A 314 0.47 -2.63 -9.92
C GLN A 314 1.94 -2.25 -9.64
N PRO A 315 2.72 -1.79 -10.65
CA PRO A 315 4.13 -1.52 -10.46
C PRO A 315 4.39 -0.40 -9.45
N LEU A 316 5.29 -0.66 -8.51
CA LEU A 316 5.76 0.29 -7.50
C LEU A 316 7.27 0.48 -7.64
N ALA A 317 7.69 1.64 -8.14
CA ALA A 317 9.08 2.07 -8.08
C ALA A 317 9.42 2.41 -6.62
N TRP A 318 9.98 1.43 -5.90
CA TRP A 318 10.33 1.53 -4.50
C TRP A 318 11.75 2.11 -4.38
N MET A 319 11.89 3.37 -4.81
CA MET A 319 13.16 4.06 -4.95
C MET A 319 12.98 5.56 -5.14
N GLU A 320 14.03 6.33 -4.89
CA GLU A 320 14.12 7.74 -5.25
C GLU A 320 14.60 7.87 -6.71
N ALA A 321 13.85 8.58 -7.54
CA ALA A 321 14.21 8.79 -8.93
C ALA A 321 15.51 9.61 -9.10
N SER A 322 15.78 10.51 -8.15
CA SER A 322 17.01 11.31 -8.13
C SER A 322 18.29 10.47 -8.01
N ASN A 323 18.19 9.24 -7.53
CA ASN A 323 19.31 8.31 -7.43
C ASN A 323 19.50 7.42 -8.66
N LEU A 324 18.65 7.55 -9.69
CA LEU A 324 18.74 6.74 -10.91
C LEU A 324 19.72 7.39 -11.91
N PRO A 325 20.55 6.58 -12.60
CA PRO A 325 21.36 7.08 -13.72
C PRO A 325 20.47 7.39 -14.95
N ASP A 326 21.01 8.14 -15.89
CA ASP A 326 20.26 8.56 -17.08
C ASP A 326 19.74 7.39 -17.92
N GLU A 327 20.48 6.28 -17.98
CA GLU A 327 20.06 5.06 -18.69
C GLU A 327 18.74 4.45 -18.16
N ALA A 328 18.38 4.71 -16.91
CA ALA A 328 17.12 4.24 -16.34
C ALA A 328 15.89 4.89 -17.00
N TYR A 329 16.08 6.04 -17.65
CA TYR A 329 14.99 6.77 -18.30
C TYR A 329 14.68 6.30 -19.73
N ASP A 330 15.42 5.31 -20.22
CA ASP A 330 15.20 4.70 -21.53
C ASP A 330 14.10 3.64 -21.53
N ILE A 331 13.50 3.33 -20.37
CA ILE A 331 12.39 2.36 -20.24
C ILE A 331 11.02 2.90 -20.74
N ARG A 332 10.94 4.15 -21.14
CA ARG A 332 9.70 4.80 -21.62
C ARG A 332 8.86 4.00 -22.62
N PRO A 333 9.44 3.21 -23.55
CA PRO A 333 8.65 2.45 -24.51
C PRO A 333 7.82 1.34 -23.90
N LEU A 334 7.99 1.05 -22.60
CA LEU A 334 7.32 -0.04 -21.89
C LEU A 334 6.11 0.41 -21.06
N VAL A 335 5.87 1.72 -20.91
CA VAL A 335 4.78 2.31 -20.10
C VAL A 335 3.71 2.94 -20.99
#